data_d724ad448c760fec2b5256835c6270ea
#
_entry.id   d724ad448c760fec2b5256835c6270ea
#
_cell.length_a   1.000
_cell.length_b   1.000
_cell.length_c   1.000
_cell.angle_alpha   90.00
_cell.angle_beta   90.00
_cell.angle_gamma   90.00
#
_symmetry.space_group_name_H-M   'P 1'
#
loop_
_entity.id
_entity.type
_entity.pdbx_description
1 polymer ?
#
loop_
_entity_poly.entity_id
_entity_poly.type
_entity_poly.pdbx_seq_one_letter_code
_entity_poly.pdbx_strand_id
1 'polypeptide(L)'
;MMLANYFACFTELDEVWMVLSPQNPFKSQAQLLAFHHRYQLLQKACEDVQFIKPCDVESKLDLPSYTSHTLVYLCEKYPAHQFSLILGSDNLLSFHKWKNYDYILHHFRMLIYPRPGFSDSTSTFPEHSNIVICREAPLIEISASFIRKAIAEGRNIRYFMPHKAFEYMDEMNFYKSTRGRKNPPL
;
A
#
# COMPACT_ATOMS: atom_id res chain seq x y z
N MET A 1 -5.31 3.92 3.38
CA MET A 1 -6.45 3.61 4.29
C MET A 1 -7.80 3.58 3.56
N MET A 2 -8.23 4.62 2.80
CA MET A 2 -9.55 4.60 2.12
C MET A 2 -9.77 3.35 1.26
N LEU A 3 -8.83 2.98 0.38
CA LEU A 3 -8.93 1.75 -0.41
C LEU A 3 -8.92 0.48 0.46
N ALA A 4 -8.07 0.42 1.48
CA ALA A 4 -8.06 -0.73 2.38
C ALA A 4 -9.40 -0.90 3.11
N ASN A 5 -10.00 0.19 3.54
CA ASN A 5 -11.34 0.20 4.12
C ASN A 5 -12.41 -0.23 3.10
N TYR A 6 -12.32 0.26 1.87
CA TYR A 6 -13.23 -0.19 0.80
C TYR A 6 -13.16 -1.71 0.62
N PHE A 7 -11.96 -2.27 0.47
CA PHE A 7 -11.80 -3.71 0.26
C PHE A 7 -12.31 -4.54 1.45
N ALA A 8 -12.06 -4.12 2.68
CA ALA A 8 -12.53 -4.84 3.85
C ALA A 8 -14.05 -4.72 4.08
N CYS A 9 -14.69 -3.64 3.66
CA CYS A 9 -16.11 -3.38 3.96
C CYS A 9 -17.06 -3.61 2.79
N PHE A 10 -16.54 -3.62 1.54
CA PHE A 10 -17.37 -3.68 0.33
C PHE A 10 -17.02 -4.85 -0.58
N THR A 11 -16.13 -5.75 -0.14
CA THR A 11 -15.82 -7.00 -0.83
C THR A 11 -15.97 -8.18 0.13
N GLU A 12 -15.65 -9.38 -0.33
CA GLU A 12 -15.75 -10.63 0.46
C GLU A 12 -14.54 -10.83 1.40
N LEU A 13 -13.68 -9.82 1.56
CA LEU A 13 -12.50 -9.94 2.43
C LEU A 13 -12.87 -9.66 3.88
N ASP A 14 -12.50 -10.55 4.79
CA ASP A 14 -12.65 -10.35 6.22
C ASP A 14 -11.66 -9.31 6.76
N GLU A 15 -10.46 -9.27 6.19
CA GLU A 15 -9.35 -8.41 6.65
C GLU A 15 -8.49 -7.93 5.49
N VAL A 16 -7.85 -6.79 5.68
CA VAL A 16 -6.81 -6.28 4.78
C VAL A 16 -5.49 -6.15 5.53
N TRP A 17 -4.48 -6.89 5.09
CA TRP A 17 -3.14 -6.80 5.65
C TRP A 17 -2.28 -5.85 4.84
N MET A 18 -1.84 -4.77 5.48
CA MET A 18 -0.96 -3.75 4.90
C MET A 18 0.49 -4.20 5.06
N VAL A 19 0.99 -4.97 4.08
CA VAL A 19 2.38 -5.47 4.10
C VAL A 19 3.35 -4.35 3.77
N LEU A 20 4.28 -4.07 4.70
CA LEU A 20 5.29 -3.05 4.51
C LEU A 20 6.59 -3.67 3.97
N SER A 21 6.95 -3.28 2.75
CA SER A 21 8.22 -3.71 2.14
C SER A 21 9.41 -2.93 2.75
N PRO A 22 10.45 -3.62 3.26
CA PRO A 22 11.68 -2.96 3.71
C PRO A 22 12.38 -2.22 2.57
N GLN A 23 12.48 -2.89 1.42
CA GLN A 23 13.14 -2.38 0.23
C GLN A 23 12.37 -2.79 -1.02
N ASN A 24 11.75 -1.81 -1.68
CA ASN A 24 11.17 -2.06 -3.00
C ASN A 24 12.29 -1.97 -4.06
N PRO A 25 12.55 -3.05 -4.84
CA PRO A 25 13.61 -3.07 -5.83
C PRO A 25 13.43 -2.03 -6.94
N PHE A 26 12.21 -1.53 -7.13
CA PHE A 26 11.85 -0.54 -8.17
C PHE A 26 11.85 0.92 -7.66
N LYS A 27 12.20 1.18 -6.38
CA LYS A 27 12.21 2.54 -5.82
C LYS A 27 13.57 2.92 -5.26
N SER A 28 14.03 4.13 -5.59
CA SER A 28 15.26 4.66 -5.00
C SER A 28 15.08 4.86 -3.48
N GLN A 29 16.07 4.43 -2.69
CA GLN A 29 16.03 4.50 -1.22
C GLN A 29 16.22 5.92 -0.68
N ALA A 30 16.75 6.85 -1.48
CA ALA A 30 17.22 8.17 -1.03
C ALA A 30 16.14 9.07 -0.39
N GLN A 31 14.86 8.71 -0.48
CA GLN A 31 13.74 9.52 0.04
C GLN A 31 12.81 8.76 1.00
N LEU A 32 13.17 7.54 1.39
CA LEU A 32 12.34 6.75 2.29
C LEU A 32 12.82 6.89 3.73
N LEU A 33 11.88 7.07 4.66
CA LEU A 33 12.14 6.93 6.09
C LEU A 33 12.65 5.52 6.40
N ALA A 34 13.42 5.39 7.47
CA ALA A 34 13.84 4.10 8.00
C ALA A 34 12.63 3.17 8.21
N PHE A 35 12.82 1.86 8.02
CA PHE A 35 11.74 0.88 8.06
C PHE A 35 10.90 0.97 9.34
N HIS A 36 11.54 1.10 10.51
CA HIS A 36 10.85 1.17 11.78
C HIS A 36 9.91 2.38 11.89
N HIS A 37 10.30 3.55 11.38
CA HIS A 37 9.42 4.73 11.34
C HIS A 37 8.24 4.54 10.38
N ARG A 38 8.48 3.93 9.21
CA ARG A 38 7.39 3.59 8.27
C ARG A 38 6.41 2.60 8.87
N TYR A 39 6.92 1.62 9.62
CA TYR A 39 6.08 0.63 10.27
C TYR A 39 5.28 1.24 11.43
N GLN A 40 5.88 2.11 12.25
CA GLN A 40 5.16 2.86 13.26
C GLN A 40 4.06 3.76 12.68
N LEU A 41 4.33 4.46 11.58
CA LEU A 41 3.30 5.22 10.85
C LEU A 41 2.14 4.33 10.40
N LEU A 42 2.44 3.14 9.90
CA LEU A 42 1.44 2.17 9.49
C LEU A 42 0.64 1.63 10.69
N GLN A 43 1.30 1.30 11.80
CA GLN A 43 0.64 0.88 13.03
C GLN A 43 -0.32 1.97 13.53
N LYS A 44 0.13 3.23 13.60
CA LYS A 44 -0.70 4.37 13.98
C LYS A 44 -1.87 4.59 13.02
N ALA A 45 -1.68 4.35 11.73
CA ALA A 45 -2.75 4.46 10.75
C ALA A 45 -3.84 3.38 10.90
N CYS A 46 -3.50 2.20 11.43
CA CYS A 46 -4.39 1.06 11.60
C CYS A 46 -4.98 0.95 13.02
N GLU A 47 -4.53 1.76 13.99
CA GLU A 47 -4.79 1.57 15.41
C GLU A 47 -6.28 1.54 15.77
N ASP A 48 -7.10 2.31 15.06
CA ASP A 48 -8.54 2.42 15.32
C ASP A 48 -9.41 1.49 14.45
N VAL A 49 -8.78 0.61 13.64
CA VAL A 49 -9.49 -0.22 12.65
C VAL A 49 -9.07 -1.68 12.78
N GLN A 50 -9.97 -2.54 13.29
CA GLN A 50 -9.65 -3.94 13.59
C GLN A 50 -9.43 -4.83 12.36
N PHE A 51 -10.10 -4.53 11.25
CA PHE A 51 -10.03 -5.31 10.01
C PHE A 51 -8.94 -4.85 9.03
N ILE A 52 -8.14 -3.82 9.38
CA ILE A 52 -6.95 -3.43 8.63
C ILE A 52 -5.73 -3.62 9.53
N LYS A 53 -4.84 -4.53 9.16
CA LYS A 53 -3.70 -4.92 10.00
C LYS A 53 -2.36 -4.50 9.40
N PRO A 54 -1.48 -3.86 10.18
CA PRO A 54 -0.10 -3.65 9.75
C PRO A 54 0.65 -4.98 9.76
N CYS A 55 1.43 -5.25 8.71
CA CYS A 55 2.17 -6.48 8.59
C CYS A 55 3.64 -6.20 8.22
N ASP A 56 4.56 -6.69 9.04
CA ASP A 56 6.01 -6.52 8.88
C ASP A 56 6.70 -7.77 8.29
N VAL A 57 5.93 -8.70 7.75
CA VAL A 57 6.43 -10.02 7.34
C VAL A 57 7.64 -9.94 6.42
N GLU A 58 7.67 -8.99 5.49
CA GLU A 58 8.79 -8.84 4.54
C GLU A 58 10.10 -8.40 5.21
N SER A 59 10.05 -7.84 6.42
CA SER A 59 11.28 -7.55 7.19
C SER A 59 11.99 -8.80 7.71
N LYS A 60 11.30 -9.94 7.68
CA LYS A 60 11.78 -11.24 8.16
C LYS A 60 12.18 -12.18 7.02
N LEU A 61 12.00 -11.72 5.78
CA LEU A 61 12.34 -12.46 4.57
C LEU A 61 13.65 -11.95 3.97
N ASP A 62 14.28 -12.80 3.15
CA ASP A 62 15.47 -12.43 2.40
C ASP A 62 15.21 -11.25 1.45
N LEU A 63 16.18 -10.34 1.39
CA LEU A 63 16.13 -9.17 0.50
C LEU A 63 16.81 -9.49 -0.84
N PRO A 64 16.27 -8.94 -1.94
CA PRO A 64 15.05 -8.14 -2.06
C PRO A 64 13.78 -9.00 -1.87
N SER A 65 12.79 -8.46 -1.13
CA SER A 65 11.52 -9.15 -0.94
C SER A 65 10.70 -9.19 -2.23
N TYR A 66 10.16 -10.36 -2.55
CA TYR A 66 9.30 -10.58 -3.71
C TYR A 66 7.91 -11.00 -3.25
N THR A 67 6.88 -10.47 -3.86
CA THR A 67 5.47 -10.75 -3.51
C THR A 67 5.15 -12.25 -3.52
N SER A 68 5.70 -13.02 -4.46
CA SER A 68 5.52 -14.48 -4.48
C SER A 68 6.05 -15.17 -3.22
N HIS A 69 7.23 -14.75 -2.72
CA HIS A 69 7.80 -15.31 -1.48
C HIS A 69 6.98 -14.89 -0.26
N THR A 70 6.54 -13.66 -0.23
CA THR A 70 5.67 -13.13 0.84
C THR A 70 4.37 -13.92 0.94
N LEU A 71 3.71 -14.16 -0.18
CA LEU A 71 2.46 -14.92 -0.22
C LEU A 71 2.64 -16.36 0.22
N VAL A 72 3.68 -17.07 -0.25
CA VAL A 72 4.00 -18.44 0.17
C VAL A 72 4.23 -18.49 1.68
N TYR A 73 5.08 -17.61 2.21
CA TYR A 73 5.36 -17.56 3.64
C TYR A 73 4.10 -17.30 4.47
N LEU A 74 3.22 -16.40 4.00
CA LEU A 74 1.96 -16.11 4.70
C LEU A 74 1.04 -17.33 4.71
N CYS A 75 0.92 -18.07 3.60
CA CYS A 75 0.12 -19.28 3.53
C CYS A 75 0.65 -20.39 4.47
N GLU A 76 1.97 -20.56 4.54
CA GLU A 76 2.60 -21.53 5.44
C GLU A 76 2.38 -21.15 6.91
N LYS A 77 2.50 -19.86 7.23
CA LYS A 77 2.39 -19.37 8.60
C LYS A 77 0.94 -19.30 9.10
N TYR A 78 0.00 -19.07 8.20
CA TYR A 78 -1.41 -18.89 8.52
C TYR A 78 -2.28 -19.83 7.64
N PRO A 79 -2.20 -21.15 7.85
CA PRO A 79 -2.85 -22.15 6.98
C PRO A 79 -4.39 -22.08 7.00
N ALA A 80 -5.00 -21.43 7.99
CA ALA A 80 -6.45 -21.21 8.05
C ALA A 80 -6.91 -19.97 7.28
N HIS A 81 -5.97 -19.17 6.70
CA HIS A 81 -6.30 -17.98 5.93
C HIS A 81 -6.19 -18.25 4.44
N GLN A 82 -7.11 -17.68 3.68
CA GLN A 82 -7.02 -17.61 2.22
C GLN A 82 -6.60 -16.20 1.81
N PHE A 83 -5.41 -16.07 1.24
CA PHE A 83 -4.87 -14.77 0.84
C PHE A 83 -5.28 -14.39 -0.57
N SER A 84 -5.68 -13.13 -0.74
CA SER A 84 -5.89 -12.46 -2.02
C SER A 84 -4.96 -11.26 -2.15
N LEU A 85 -4.52 -10.95 -3.36
CA LEU A 85 -3.61 -9.83 -3.62
C LEU A 85 -4.40 -8.62 -4.12
N ILE A 86 -4.29 -7.48 -3.46
CA ILE A 86 -4.90 -6.22 -3.89
C ILE A 86 -3.87 -5.39 -4.66
N LEU A 87 -4.17 -5.00 -5.89
CA LEU A 87 -3.29 -4.24 -6.78
C LEU A 87 -4.01 -3.06 -7.44
N GLY A 88 -3.27 -1.99 -7.67
CA GLY A 88 -3.71 -0.95 -8.60
C GLY A 88 -3.53 -1.37 -10.06
N SER A 89 -4.40 -0.89 -10.95
CA SER A 89 -4.32 -1.18 -12.39
C SER A 89 -2.99 -0.78 -13.04
N ASP A 90 -2.28 0.20 -12.46
CA ASP A 90 -0.91 0.57 -12.86
C ASP A 90 0.11 -0.56 -12.67
N ASN A 91 -0.06 -1.39 -11.63
CA ASN A 91 0.82 -2.53 -11.39
C ASN A 91 0.57 -3.68 -12.36
N LEU A 92 -0.65 -3.83 -12.84
CA LEU A 92 -1.03 -4.90 -13.76
C LEU A 92 -0.22 -4.83 -15.06
N LEU A 93 0.06 -3.62 -15.58
CA LEU A 93 0.88 -3.42 -16.77
C LEU A 93 2.30 -4.03 -16.68
N SER A 94 2.86 -4.03 -15.48
CA SER A 94 4.21 -4.55 -15.23
C SER A 94 4.21 -5.88 -14.49
N PHE A 95 3.04 -6.47 -14.25
CA PHE A 95 2.90 -7.69 -13.45
C PHE A 95 3.67 -8.87 -14.04
N HIS A 96 3.72 -8.99 -15.38
CA HIS A 96 4.52 -10.01 -16.08
C HIS A 96 6.03 -9.97 -15.78
N LYS A 97 6.53 -8.84 -15.22
CA LYS A 97 7.94 -8.67 -14.81
C LYS A 97 8.18 -9.09 -13.36
N TRP A 98 7.13 -9.42 -12.62
CA TRP A 98 7.27 -9.81 -11.23
C TRP A 98 7.82 -11.23 -11.14
N LYS A 99 8.67 -11.46 -10.14
CA LYS A 99 9.24 -12.79 -9.90
C LYS A 99 8.12 -13.80 -9.63
N ASN A 100 8.12 -14.89 -10.40
CA ASN A 100 7.10 -15.95 -10.32
C ASN A 100 5.66 -15.42 -10.48
N TYR A 101 5.45 -14.46 -11.39
CA TYR A 101 4.12 -13.87 -11.63
C TYR A 101 3.08 -14.94 -12.05
N ASP A 102 3.49 -15.95 -12.82
CA ASP A 102 2.61 -17.06 -13.21
C ASP A 102 2.11 -17.83 -11.98
N TYR A 103 2.99 -18.08 -11.01
CA TYR A 103 2.60 -18.73 -9.77
C TYR A 103 1.56 -17.90 -9.01
N ILE A 104 1.76 -16.59 -8.90
CA ILE A 104 0.78 -15.69 -8.26
C ILE A 104 -0.55 -15.75 -8.99
N LEU A 105 -0.52 -15.64 -10.33
CA LEU A 105 -1.71 -15.63 -11.19
C LEU A 105 -2.55 -16.89 -11.03
N HIS A 106 -1.92 -18.06 -10.92
CA HIS A 106 -2.63 -19.33 -10.84
C HIS A 106 -3.11 -19.71 -9.42
N HIS A 107 -2.43 -19.21 -8.38
CA HIS A 107 -2.69 -19.66 -7.01
C HIS A 107 -3.40 -18.64 -6.13
N PHE A 108 -3.42 -17.36 -6.53
CA PHE A 108 -4.00 -16.30 -5.72
C PHE A 108 -5.04 -15.50 -6.49
N ARG A 109 -6.16 -15.22 -5.82
CA ARG A 109 -7.12 -14.24 -6.33
C ARG A 109 -6.50 -12.85 -6.30
N MET A 110 -6.66 -12.09 -7.37
CA MET A 110 -6.14 -10.74 -7.51
C MET A 110 -7.29 -9.75 -7.66
N LEU A 111 -7.41 -8.82 -6.74
CA LEU A 111 -8.40 -7.75 -6.73
C LEU A 111 -7.76 -6.48 -7.27
N ILE A 112 -8.19 -6.05 -8.44
CA ILE A 112 -7.60 -4.92 -9.16
C ILE A 112 -8.49 -3.69 -9.01
N TYR A 113 -7.97 -2.63 -8.39
CA TYR A 113 -8.69 -1.36 -8.33
C TYR A 113 -8.21 -0.39 -9.42
N PRO A 114 -9.13 0.41 -9.99
CA PRO A 114 -8.80 1.33 -11.06
C PRO A 114 -7.91 2.48 -10.55
N ARG A 115 -6.97 2.90 -11.42
CA ARG A 115 -6.18 4.11 -11.19
C ARG A 115 -6.38 5.10 -12.33
N PRO A 116 -6.43 6.43 -12.04
CA PRO A 116 -6.50 7.45 -13.07
C PRO A 116 -5.38 7.28 -14.12
N GLY A 117 -5.73 7.30 -15.40
CA GLY A 117 -4.80 7.11 -16.52
C GLY A 117 -4.42 5.65 -16.84
N PHE A 118 -4.99 4.67 -16.13
CA PHE A 118 -4.69 3.24 -16.32
C PHE A 118 -5.96 2.38 -16.47
N SER A 119 -7.05 2.95 -16.97
CA SER A 119 -8.34 2.26 -17.11
C SER A 119 -8.31 1.09 -18.10
N ASP A 120 -7.45 1.15 -19.12
CA ASP A 120 -7.39 0.17 -20.20
C ASP A 120 -6.36 -0.96 -19.99
N SER A 121 -5.66 -0.94 -18.85
CA SER A 121 -4.62 -1.94 -18.54
C SER A 121 -5.15 -3.37 -18.35
N THR A 122 -6.46 -3.54 -18.26
CA THR A 122 -7.12 -4.85 -18.19
C THR A 122 -7.01 -5.65 -19.49
N SER A 123 -6.76 -5.00 -20.62
CA SER A 123 -6.56 -5.67 -21.94
C SER A 123 -5.24 -6.46 -22.02
N THR A 124 -4.29 -6.20 -21.14
CA THR A 124 -2.97 -6.87 -21.15
C THR A 124 -3.03 -8.29 -20.56
N PHE A 125 -3.99 -8.57 -19.71
CA PHE A 125 -4.27 -9.90 -19.18
C PHE A 125 -5.69 -10.28 -19.60
N PRO A 126 -5.84 -11.13 -20.64
CA PRO A 126 -7.14 -11.66 -21.03
C PRO A 126 -7.78 -12.33 -19.82
N GLU A 127 -9.10 -12.34 -19.79
CA GLU A 127 -9.95 -12.84 -18.70
C GLU A 127 -9.36 -14.10 -18.01
N HIS A 128 -8.66 -13.86 -16.90
CA HIS A 128 -8.16 -14.93 -16.05
C HIS A 128 -9.09 -15.04 -14.87
N SER A 129 -9.54 -16.25 -14.54
CA SER A 129 -10.53 -16.51 -13.48
C SER A 129 -10.15 -15.95 -12.11
N ASN A 130 -8.85 -15.79 -11.84
CA ASN A 130 -8.33 -15.26 -10.59
C ASN A 130 -8.18 -13.73 -10.56
N ILE A 131 -8.43 -13.03 -11.68
CA ILE A 131 -8.38 -11.57 -11.74
C ILE A 131 -9.79 -11.00 -11.65
N VAL A 132 -10.03 -10.18 -10.63
CA VAL A 132 -11.30 -9.48 -10.41
C VAL A 132 -11.05 -7.98 -10.49
N ILE A 133 -11.70 -7.31 -11.45
CA ILE A 133 -11.61 -5.86 -11.60
C ILE A 133 -12.69 -5.21 -10.74
N CYS A 134 -12.24 -4.53 -9.69
CA CYS A 134 -13.13 -3.83 -8.73
C CYS A 134 -13.47 -2.42 -9.25
N ARG A 135 -14.34 -2.33 -10.26
CA ARG A 135 -14.69 -1.06 -10.93
C ARG A 135 -15.38 -0.06 -10.02
N GLU A 136 -16.09 -0.55 -9.00
CA GLU A 136 -16.78 0.25 -8.00
C GLU A 136 -15.83 0.85 -6.94
N ALA A 137 -14.55 0.46 -6.94
CA ALA A 137 -13.58 1.01 -6.00
C ALA A 137 -13.38 2.52 -6.27
N PRO A 138 -13.36 3.35 -5.20
CA PRO A 138 -13.23 4.78 -5.37
C PRO A 138 -11.89 5.17 -6.00
N LEU A 139 -11.93 6.12 -6.94
CA LEU A 139 -10.73 6.69 -7.54
C LEU A 139 -10.04 7.61 -6.54
N ILE A 140 -8.80 7.28 -6.17
CA ILE A 140 -7.99 8.05 -5.22
C ILE A 140 -6.79 8.64 -5.96
N GLU A 141 -6.79 9.95 -6.12
CA GLU A 141 -5.70 10.69 -6.78
C GLU A 141 -4.61 11.17 -5.81
N ILE A 142 -4.88 11.13 -4.51
CA ILE A 142 -3.92 11.53 -3.49
C ILE A 142 -2.78 10.53 -3.43
N SER A 143 -1.57 10.98 -3.73
CA SER A 143 -0.37 10.15 -3.68
C SER A 143 0.50 10.48 -2.46
N ALA A 144 1.32 9.50 -2.03
CA ALA A 144 2.32 9.74 -0.99
C ALA A 144 3.35 10.82 -1.39
N SER A 145 3.63 10.98 -2.68
CA SER A 145 4.51 12.03 -3.19
C SER A 145 3.89 13.42 -3.04
N PHE A 146 2.59 13.56 -3.31
CA PHE A 146 1.84 14.79 -3.04
C PHE A 146 1.90 15.17 -1.57
N ILE A 147 1.62 14.20 -0.67
CA ILE A 147 1.66 14.44 0.79
C ILE A 147 3.05 14.88 1.23
N ARG A 148 4.12 14.17 0.85
CA ARG A 148 5.50 14.54 1.23
C ARG A 148 5.89 15.92 0.72
N LYS A 149 5.52 16.28 -0.52
CA LYS A 149 5.77 17.60 -1.08
C LYS A 149 5.02 18.68 -0.29
N ALA A 150 3.75 18.48 0.02
CA ALA A 150 2.96 19.43 0.80
C ALA A 150 3.56 19.66 2.20
N ILE A 151 4.04 18.59 2.87
CA ILE A 151 4.74 18.71 4.15
C ILE A 151 6.03 19.56 4.02
N ALA A 152 6.84 19.27 3.00
CA ALA A 152 8.09 20.02 2.77
C ALA A 152 7.83 21.51 2.48
N GLU A 153 6.66 21.83 1.90
CA GLU A 153 6.20 23.19 1.65
C GLU A 153 5.53 23.84 2.88
N GLY A 154 5.42 23.13 4.01
CA GLY A 154 4.76 23.62 5.22
C GLY A 154 3.24 23.71 5.13
N ARG A 155 2.61 22.97 4.21
CA ARG A 155 1.16 22.94 4.04
C ARG A 155 0.52 22.00 5.03
N ASN A 156 -0.67 22.34 5.50
CA ASN A 156 -1.46 21.49 6.38
C ASN A 156 -2.03 20.29 5.60
N ILE A 157 -1.68 19.09 6.05
CA ILE A 157 -2.12 17.82 5.43
C ILE A 157 -2.93 16.94 6.39
N ARG A 158 -3.40 17.48 7.51
CA ARG A 158 -4.04 16.75 8.60
C ARG A 158 -5.18 15.83 8.12
N TYR A 159 -5.95 16.26 7.15
CA TYR A 159 -7.11 15.51 6.65
C TYR A 159 -6.81 14.60 5.46
N PHE A 160 -5.55 14.50 5.04
CA PHE A 160 -5.14 13.61 3.95
C PHE A 160 -4.62 12.25 4.43
N MET A 161 -4.57 12.04 5.74
CA MET A 161 -4.11 10.79 6.34
C MET A 161 -4.78 10.54 7.70
N PRO A 162 -4.74 9.30 8.25
CA PRO A 162 -5.27 8.99 9.58
C PRO A 162 -4.66 9.88 10.66
N HIS A 163 -5.49 10.32 11.59
CA HIS A 163 -5.13 11.32 12.59
C HIS A 163 -3.89 10.92 13.42
N LYS A 164 -3.88 9.71 13.97
CA LYS A 164 -2.75 9.23 14.79
C LYS A 164 -1.44 9.11 14.00
N ALA A 165 -1.53 8.75 12.72
CA ALA A 165 -0.36 8.73 11.85
C ALA A 165 0.13 10.15 11.54
N PHE A 166 -0.80 11.11 11.38
CA PHE A 166 -0.44 12.52 11.23
C PHE A 166 0.25 13.05 12.48
N GLU A 167 -0.27 12.80 13.67
CA GLU A 167 0.33 13.25 14.93
C GLU A 167 1.77 12.72 15.09
N TYR A 168 1.97 11.41 14.90
CA TYR A 168 3.30 10.81 14.96
C TYR A 168 4.26 11.41 13.92
N MET A 169 3.79 11.60 12.70
CA MET A 169 4.59 12.20 11.62
C MET A 169 4.98 13.64 11.96
N ASP A 170 4.06 14.43 12.53
CA ASP A 170 4.26 15.83 12.87
C ASP A 170 5.21 15.98 14.07
N GLU A 171 5.05 15.17 15.10
CA GLU A 171 5.93 15.10 16.28
C GLU A 171 7.38 14.78 15.89
N MET A 172 7.56 13.78 15.03
CA MET A 172 8.87 13.36 14.54
C MET A 172 9.46 14.30 13.47
N ASN A 173 8.74 15.32 13.06
CA ASN A 173 9.12 16.27 12.02
C ASN A 173 9.49 15.61 10.67
N PHE A 174 8.88 14.48 10.32
CA PHE A 174 9.18 13.78 9.08
C PHE A 174 8.82 14.63 7.87
N TYR A 175 9.70 14.63 6.88
CA TYR A 175 9.57 15.33 5.60
C TYR A 175 9.48 16.85 5.68
N LYS A 176 9.57 17.47 6.87
CA LYS A 176 9.61 18.92 7.00
C LYS A 176 10.92 19.46 6.46
N SER A 177 10.84 20.53 5.66
CA SER A 177 12.03 21.24 5.19
C SER A 177 12.67 22.01 6.36
N THR A 178 14.02 22.02 6.41
CA THR A 178 14.79 22.87 7.34
C THR A 178 14.69 24.35 6.99
N ARG A 179 14.13 24.70 5.83
CA ARG A 179 13.96 26.09 5.37
C ARG A 179 12.55 26.59 5.67
N GLY A 180 12.45 27.40 6.74
CA GLY A 180 11.44 28.44 6.94
C GLY A 180 9.97 28.00 6.96
N ARG A 181 9.39 27.94 8.15
CA ARG A 181 7.94 27.94 8.36
C ARG A 181 7.31 29.18 7.72
N LYS A 182 6.52 29.00 6.66
CA LYS A 182 5.40 29.88 6.35
C LYS A 182 4.13 29.11 6.77
N ASN A 183 3.76 29.23 8.04
CA ASN A 183 2.42 28.90 8.46
C ASN A 183 1.50 30.03 8.00
N PRO A 184 0.43 29.77 7.26
CA PRO A 184 -0.68 30.71 7.25
C PRO A 184 -1.28 30.73 8.66
N PRO A 185 -1.75 31.89 9.19
CA PRO A 185 -2.44 31.96 10.45
C PRO A 185 -3.68 31.05 10.43
N LEU A 186 -4.00 30.49 11.60
CA LEU A 186 -5.21 29.74 11.89
C LEU A 186 -6.45 30.61 11.65
#